data_ecea03ecfd382afc8726bdc8dbfaa8cd
#
_entry.id   ecea03ecfd382afc8726bdc8dbfaa8cd
#
_cell.length_a   1.000
_cell.length_b   1.000
_cell.length_c   1.000
_cell.angle_alpha   90.00
_cell.angle_beta   90.00
_cell.angle_gamma   90.00
#
_symmetry.space_group_name_H-M   'P 1'
#
loop_
_entity.id
_entity.type
_entity.pdbx_description
1 polymer ?
#
loop_
_entity_poly.entity_id
_entity_poly.type
_entity_poly.pdbx_seq_one_letter_code
_entity_poly.pdbx_strand_id
1 'polypeptide(L)'
;MCIRDRNISLDTPVYYICRRVLADNTPVLFSTDIVPCSLFGTTRTDGIDFTRPIFNILDEACGIQVSSTITHLRAAMGDPAVRHALALQRDQALLELSETCYSRLCRPVLRCRTFYTDFFDFALVRKLV
;
A
#
# COMPACT_ATOMS: atom_id res chain seq x y z
N MET A 1 9.85 7.85 -1.06
CA MET A 1 8.81 8.01 -0.03
C MET A 1 9.45 8.53 1.25
N CYS A 2 8.89 9.58 1.84
CA CYS A 2 9.51 10.20 3.02
C CYS A 2 9.01 9.52 4.32
N ILE A 3 9.91 8.87 5.04
CA ILE A 3 9.61 8.25 6.34
C ILE A 3 9.14 9.29 7.36
N ARG A 4 9.56 10.55 7.23
CA ARG A 4 9.15 11.65 8.10
C ARG A 4 7.65 11.87 8.21
N ASP A 5 6.93 11.53 7.15
CA ASP A 5 5.46 11.70 7.10
C ASP A 5 4.71 10.81 8.09
N ARG A 6 5.40 9.88 8.77
CA ARG A 6 4.80 8.92 9.70
C ARG A 6 5.18 9.15 11.14
N ASN A 7 5.90 10.22 11.43
CA ASN A 7 6.42 10.48 12.78
C ASN A 7 7.25 9.32 13.36
N ILE A 8 8.08 8.69 12.49
CA ILE A 8 9.03 7.66 12.89
C ILE A 8 10.45 8.09 12.55
N SER A 9 11.43 7.54 13.28
CA SER A 9 12.85 7.82 13.05
C SER A 9 13.30 7.30 11.68
N LEU A 10 14.28 7.96 11.06
CA LEU A 10 14.90 7.51 9.82
C LEU A 10 15.57 6.14 9.96
N ASP A 11 16.01 5.79 11.17
CA ASP A 11 16.67 4.51 11.48
C ASP A 11 15.67 3.43 11.93
N THR A 12 14.37 3.70 11.90
CA THR A 12 13.36 2.72 12.29
C THR A 12 13.32 1.58 11.28
N PRO A 13 13.54 0.32 11.73
CA PRO A 13 13.40 -0.83 10.85
C PRO A 13 11.97 -0.96 10.33
N VAL A 14 11.84 -1.25 9.04
CA VAL A 14 10.54 -1.41 8.38
C VAL A 14 10.55 -2.68 7.51
N TYR A 15 9.39 -3.31 7.41
CA TYR A 15 9.10 -4.22 6.30
C TYR A 15 8.72 -3.42 5.07
N TYR A 16 9.39 -3.70 3.98
CA TYR A 16 9.06 -3.15 2.67
C TYR A 16 8.50 -4.29 1.81
N ILE A 17 7.19 -4.25 1.57
CA ILE A 17 6.47 -5.35 0.95
C ILE A 17 6.00 -4.89 -0.43
N CYS A 18 6.44 -5.60 -1.47
CA CYS A 18 5.99 -5.37 -2.84
C CYS A 18 5.03 -6.49 -3.25
N ARG A 19 3.90 -6.10 -3.82
CA ARG A 19 2.91 -7.05 -4.34
C ARG A 19 2.45 -6.66 -5.73
N ARG A 20 2.21 -7.68 -6.53
CA ARG A 20 1.64 -7.54 -7.86
C ARG A 20 0.39 -8.42 -7.94
N VAL A 21 -0.69 -7.83 -8.42
CA VAL A 21 -1.94 -8.56 -8.64
C VAL A 21 -2.10 -8.81 -10.14
N LEU A 22 -2.49 -10.03 -10.47
CA LEU A 22 -2.75 -10.47 -11.83
C LEU A 22 -4.25 -10.72 -12.02
N ALA A 23 -4.79 -10.29 -13.15
CA ALA A 23 -6.10 -10.68 -13.65
C ALA A 23 -5.89 -11.43 -14.97
N ASP A 24 -6.27 -12.70 -15.02
CA ASP A 24 -6.06 -13.57 -16.18
C ASP A 24 -4.61 -13.52 -16.71
N ASN A 25 -3.64 -13.67 -15.80
CA ASN A 25 -2.20 -13.60 -16.07
C ASN A 25 -1.67 -12.22 -16.53
N THR A 26 -2.51 -11.20 -16.53
CA THR A 26 -2.11 -9.83 -16.87
C THR A 26 -1.93 -9.02 -15.58
N PRO A 27 -0.75 -8.38 -15.37
CA PRO A 27 -0.56 -7.51 -14.21
C PRO A 27 -1.50 -6.31 -14.26
N VAL A 28 -2.26 -6.09 -13.20
CA VAL A 28 -3.26 -5.01 -13.15
C VAL A 28 -3.02 -4.02 -12.00
N LEU A 29 -2.24 -4.43 -11.00
CA LEU A 29 -1.94 -3.62 -9.83
C LEU A 29 -0.54 -3.94 -9.33
N PHE A 30 0.18 -2.91 -8.92
CA PHE A 30 1.44 -3.03 -8.20
C PHE A 30 1.42 -2.14 -6.96
N SER A 31 1.71 -2.71 -5.81
CA SER A 31 1.72 -1.99 -4.54
C SER A 31 3.02 -2.18 -3.78
N THR A 32 3.37 -1.14 -3.03
CA THR A 32 4.42 -1.18 -2.02
C THR A 32 3.83 -0.73 -0.69
N ASP A 33 4.05 -1.56 0.33
CA ASP A 33 3.62 -1.30 1.69
C ASP A 33 4.84 -1.16 2.59
N ILE A 34 4.86 -0.15 3.43
CA ILE A 34 5.90 0.06 4.42
C ILE A 34 5.29 0.00 5.81
N VAL A 35 5.73 -0.97 6.59
CA VAL A 35 5.22 -1.28 7.93
C VAL A 35 6.37 -1.25 8.92
N PRO A 36 6.30 -0.47 10.00
CA PRO A 36 7.32 -0.53 11.05
C PRO A 36 7.41 -1.94 11.65
N CYS A 37 8.63 -2.49 11.72
CA CYS A 37 8.85 -3.82 12.30
C CYS A 37 8.38 -3.90 13.75
N SER A 38 8.43 -2.78 14.49
CA SER A 38 8.01 -2.68 15.88
C SER A 38 6.53 -3.02 16.11
N LEU A 39 5.68 -2.91 15.10
CA LEU A 39 4.26 -3.24 15.22
C LEU A 39 4.02 -4.73 15.42
N PHE A 40 4.96 -5.57 15.00
CA PHE A 40 4.86 -7.02 15.18
C PHE A 40 5.31 -7.46 16.59
N GLY A 41 6.00 -6.58 17.34
CA GLY A 41 6.45 -6.88 18.69
C GLY A 41 7.28 -8.16 18.76
N THR A 42 6.82 -9.14 19.55
CA THR A 42 7.43 -10.45 19.68
C THR A 42 6.86 -11.50 18.72
N THR A 43 5.89 -11.11 17.88
CA THR A 43 5.27 -12.01 16.89
C THR A 43 6.32 -12.47 15.86
N ARG A 44 6.40 -13.79 15.66
CA ARG A 44 7.29 -14.35 14.64
C ARG A 44 6.71 -14.04 13.26
N THR A 45 7.54 -13.48 12.40
CA THR A 45 7.13 -13.04 11.05
C THR A 45 7.53 -14.05 9.96
N ASP A 46 8.34 -15.04 10.27
CA ASP A 46 8.82 -16.07 9.34
C ASP A 46 7.70 -16.97 8.78
N GLY A 47 6.57 -17.07 9.48
CA GLY A 47 5.40 -17.81 9.02
C GLY A 47 4.29 -16.96 8.41
N ILE A 48 4.50 -15.65 8.26
CA ILE A 48 3.47 -14.75 7.72
C ILE A 48 3.50 -14.77 6.19
N ASP A 49 2.36 -15.04 5.59
CA ASP A 49 2.18 -14.92 4.14
C ASP A 49 1.88 -13.46 3.77
N PHE A 50 2.91 -12.73 3.35
CA PHE A 50 2.82 -11.34 2.93
C PHE A 50 2.17 -11.14 1.54
N THR A 51 1.72 -12.19 0.87
CA THR A 51 0.91 -12.05 -0.34
C THR A 51 -0.55 -11.70 -0.04
N ARG A 52 -0.96 -11.91 1.21
CA ARG A 52 -2.31 -11.57 1.70
C ARG A 52 -2.49 -10.05 1.83
N PRO A 53 -3.75 -9.56 1.86
CA PRO A 53 -4.03 -8.15 2.09
C PRO A 53 -3.38 -7.66 3.39
N ILE A 54 -2.68 -6.54 3.31
CA ILE A 54 -1.88 -6.02 4.42
C ILE A 54 -2.72 -5.67 5.66
N PHE A 55 -3.95 -5.22 5.47
CA PHE A 55 -4.83 -4.91 6.60
C PHE A 55 -5.20 -6.16 7.42
N ASN A 56 -5.37 -7.30 6.74
CA ASN A 56 -5.62 -8.57 7.41
C ASN A 56 -4.39 -9.02 8.21
N ILE A 57 -3.20 -8.84 7.65
CA ILE A 57 -1.95 -9.16 8.34
C ILE A 57 -1.80 -8.30 9.61
N LEU A 58 -2.04 -7.00 9.52
CA LEU A 58 -1.96 -6.10 10.68
C LEU A 58 -2.96 -6.48 11.77
N ASP A 59 -4.18 -6.83 11.41
CA ASP A 59 -5.20 -7.25 12.38
C ASP A 59 -4.81 -8.58 13.04
N GLU A 60 -4.50 -9.59 12.27
CA GLU A 60 -4.22 -10.94 12.77
C GLU A 60 -2.88 -11.06 13.51
N ALA A 61 -1.82 -10.47 12.96
CA ALA A 61 -0.47 -10.61 13.50
C ALA A 61 -0.09 -9.54 14.53
N CYS A 62 -0.67 -8.34 14.42
CA CYS A 62 -0.31 -7.21 15.27
C CYS A 62 -1.45 -6.76 16.18
N GLY A 63 -2.67 -7.26 15.99
CA GLY A 63 -3.86 -6.78 16.69
C GLY A 63 -4.22 -5.34 16.35
N ILE A 64 -3.81 -4.85 15.18
CA ILE A 64 -4.00 -3.47 14.75
C ILE A 64 -5.06 -3.42 13.66
N GLN A 65 -6.17 -2.75 13.98
CA GLN A 65 -7.21 -2.45 13.00
C GLN A 65 -6.98 -1.06 12.42
N VAL A 66 -6.85 -1.02 11.10
CA VAL A 66 -6.83 0.24 10.36
C VAL A 66 -8.24 0.82 10.37
N SER A 67 -8.38 2.04 10.88
CA SER A 67 -9.68 2.71 11.01
C SER A 67 -9.90 3.83 10.00
N SER A 68 -8.83 4.42 9.51
CA SER A 68 -8.90 5.51 8.54
C SER A 68 -7.64 5.58 7.69
N THR A 69 -7.78 6.19 6.54
CA THR A 69 -6.66 6.48 5.64
C THR A 69 -6.74 7.91 5.16
N ILE A 70 -5.57 8.51 4.95
CA ILE A 70 -5.46 9.73 4.13
C ILE A 70 -4.89 9.29 2.80
N THR A 71 -5.64 9.48 1.74
CA THR A 71 -5.32 9.01 0.40
C THR A 71 -5.14 10.19 -0.55
N HIS A 72 -4.00 10.21 -1.23
CA HIS A 72 -3.73 11.12 -2.33
C HIS A 72 -3.81 10.36 -3.65
N LEU A 73 -4.63 10.85 -4.56
CA LEU A 73 -4.81 10.26 -5.90
C LEU A 73 -4.06 11.12 -6.92
N ARG A 74 -3.33 10.46 -7.82
CA ARG A 74 -2.60 11.12 -8.91
C ARG A 74 -2.68 10.31 -10.18
N ALA A 75 -2.72 11.00 -11.32
CA ALA A 75 -2.36 10.40 -12.59
C ALA A 75 -0.83 10.24 -12.62
N ALA A 76 -0.34 9.10 -13.03
CA ALA A 76 1.10 8.81 -13.03
C ALA A 76 1.49 7.93 -14.22
N MET A 77 2.74 8.04 -14.62
CA MET A 77 3.31 7.12 -15.62
C MET A 77 4.04 5.95 -14.97
N GLY A 78 4.37 6.06 -13.69
CA GLY A 78 5.22 5.12 -12.98
C GLY A 78 6.69 5.25 -13.35
N ASP A 79 7.56 4.85 -12.42
CA ASP A 79 8.98 4.73 -12.71
C ASP A 79 9.27 3.43 -13.50
N PRO A 80 10.50 3.22 -13.99
CA PRO A 80 10.85 2.03 -14.78
C PRO A 80 10.54 0.71 -14.07
N ALA A 81 10.72 0.64 -12.75
CA ALA A 81 10.46 -0.57 -11.97
C ALA A 81 8.96 -0.89 -11.91
N VAL A 82 8.12 0.10 -11.70
CA VAL A 82 6.65 -0.04 -11.71
C VAL A 82 6.17 -0.46 -13.10
N ARG A 83 6.67 0.20 -14.13
CA ARG A 83 6.29 -0.10 -15.52
C ARG A 83 6.68 -1.51 -15.93
N HIS A 84 7.85 -1.97 -15.50
CA HIS A 84 8.31 -3.35 -15.72
C HIS A 84 7.41 -4.35 -14.96
N ALA A 85 7.13 -4.09 -13.69
CA ALA A 85 6.28 -4.97 -12.87
C ALA A 85 4.87 -5.13 -13.43
N LEU A 86 4.33 -4.08 -14.05
CA LEU A 86 3.01 -4.07 -14.67
C LEU A 86 3.02 -4.46 -16.15
N ALA A 87 4.18 -4.76 -16.72
CA ALA A 87 4.34 -5.08 -18.15
C ALA A 87 3.66 -4.05 -19.06
N LEU A 88 3.82 -2.76 -18.74
CA LEU A 88 3.12 -1.68 -19.43
C LEU A 88 3.67 -1.43 -20.83
N GLN A 89 2.74 -1.16 -21.73
CA GLN A 89 3.05 -0.56 -23.02
C GLN A 89 3.48 0.91 -22.86
N ARG A 90 4.10 1.48 -23.89
CA ARG A 90 4.43 2.90 -23.91
C ARG A 90 3.17 3.75 -23.70
N ASP A 91 3.35 4.87 -23.01
CA ASP A 91 2.35 5.92 -22.84
C ASP A 91 1.07 5.51 -22.09
N GLN A 92 1.04 4.32 -21.49
CA GLN A 92 -0.05 3.93 -20.63
C GLN A 92 0.02 4.67 -19.29
N ALA A 93 -1.01 5.46 -18.99
CA ALA A 93 -1.14 6.13 -17.71
C ALA A 93 -1.66 5.19 -16.63
N LEU A 94 -1.33 5.49 -15.39
CA LEU A 94 -1.75 4.78 -14.19
C LEU A 94 -2.48 5.73 -13.25
N LEU A 95 -3.32 5.16 -12.39
CA LEU A 95 -3.79 5.85 -11.19
C LEU A 95 -2.88 5.46 -10.03
N GLU A 96 -2.26 6.44 -9.41
CA GLU A 96 -1.45 6.26 -8.21
C GLU A 96 -2.24 6.68 -6.98
N LEU A 97 -2.34 5.76 -6.01
CA LEU A 97 -2.82 6.05 -4.67
C LEU A 97 -1.64 6.02 -3.70
N SER A 98 -1.45 7.13 -2.99
CA SER A 98 -0.47 7.23 -1.91
C SER A 98 -1.23 7.42 -0.60
N GLU A 99 -1.12 6.44 0.31
CA GLU A 99 -1.96 6.38 1.49
C GLU A 99 -1.12 6.30 2.76
N THR A 100 -1.57 7.03 3.77
CA THR A 100 -1.14 6.82 5.16
C THR A 100 -2.32 6.28 5.93
N CYS A 101 -2.13 5.12 6.56
CA CYS A 101 -3.18 4.40 7.27
C CYS A 101 -3.01 4.57 8.78
N TYR A 102 -4.11 4.78 9.47
CA TYR A 102 -4.14 5.07 10.89
C TYR A 102 -4.94 4.02 11.65
N SER A 103 -4.45 3.66 12.83
CA SER A 103 -5.17 2.81 13.78
C SER A 103 -6.34 3.58 14.43
N ARG A 104 -7.15 2.86 15.21
CA ARG A 104 -8.24 3.46 16.02
C ARG A 104 -7.73 4.51 17.01
N LEU A 105 -6.47 4.45 17.42
CA LEU A 105 -5.83 5.44 18.28
C LEU A 105 -5.20 6.60 17.49
N CYS A 106 -5.56 6.76 16.23
CA CYS A 106 -5.05 7.80 15.33
C CYS A 106 -3.51 7.76 15.17
N ARG A 107 -2.90 6.60 15.33
CA ARG A 107 -1.46 6.42 15.11
C ARG A 107 -1.21 5.95 13.68
N PRO A 108 -0.25 6.53 12.96
CA PRO A 108 0.13 6.04 11.64
C PRO A 108 0.81 4.68 11.76
N VAL A 109 0.27 3.68 11.07
CA VAL A 109 0.73 2.28 11.17
C VAL A 109 1.25 1.72 9.86
N LEU A 110 0.87 2.32 8.74
CA LEU A 110 1.20 1.79 7.42
C LEU A 110 1.25 2.92 6.41
N ARG A 111 2.18 2.82 5.49
CA ARG A 111 2.18 3.62 4.27
C ARG A 111 2.10 2.72 3.05
N CYS A 112 1.12 2.99 2.21
CA CYS A 112 0.93 2.28 0.95
C CYS A 112 1.17 3.22 -0.23
N ARG A 113 1.71 2.66 -1.30
CA ARG A 113 1.74 3.29 -2.61
C ARG A 113 1.31 2.26 -3.63
N THR A 114 0.20 2.51 -4.31
CA THR A 114 -0.40 1.55 -5.21
C THR A 114 -0.61 2.18 -6.58
N PHE A 115 -0.23 1.44 -7.60
CA PHE A 115 -0.45 1.81 -9.00
C PHE A 115 -1.49 0.88 -9.59
N TYR A 116 -2.53 1.47 -10.15
CA TYR A 116 -3.63 0.77 -10.81
C TYR A 116 -3.57 1.02 -12.31
N THR A 117 -3.75 -0.05 -13.08
CA THR A 117 -3.94 0.06 -14.52
C THR A 117 -5.41 0.43 -14.83
N ASP A 118 -5.70 0.64 -16.09
CA ASP A 118 -7.06 0.91 -16.59
C ASP A 118 -8.02 -0.30 -16.49
N PHE A 119 -7.55 -1.43 -15.97
CA PHE A 119 -8.40 -2.55 -15.60
C PHE A 119 -9.43 -2.18 -14.51
N PHE A 120 -9.07 -1.25 -13.64
CA PHE A 120 -9.92 -0.81 -12.54
C PHE A 120 -10.75 0.42 -12.93
N ASP A 121 -12.02 0.40 -12.54
CA ASP A 121 -12.91 1.55 -12.59
C ASP A 121 -13.15 2.08 -11.18
N PHE A 122 -12.72 3.32 -10.93
CA PHE A 122 -12.87 3.99 -9.64
C PHE A 122 -14.04 4.95 -9.67
N ALA A 123 -15.02 4.73 -8.81
CA ALA A 123 -16.17 5.60 -8.65
C ALA A 123 -16.15 6.28 -7.28
N LEU A 124 -16.44 7.56 -7.26
CA LEU A 124 -16.62 8.33 -6.04
C LEU A 124 -18.07 8.74 -5.91
N VAL A 125 -18.65 8.51 -4.73
CA VAL A 125 -19.99 8.99 -4.41
C VAL A 125 -19.87 10.32 -3.69
N ARG A 126 -20.50 11.36 -4.27
CA ARG A 126 -20.62 12.67 -3.64
C ARG A 126 -22.05 12.87 -3.17
N LYS A 127 -22.23 12.94 -1.85
CA LYS A 127 -23.53 13.31 -1.27
C LYS A 127 -23.57 14.84 -1.16
N LEU A 128 -24.48 15.47 -1.85
CA LEU A 128 -24.57 16.93 -1.92
C LEU A 128 -25.47 17.55 -0.85
N VAL A 129 -26.41 16.78 -0.33
CA VAL A 129 -27.29 17.22 0.77
C VAL A 129 -27.68 16.03 1.62
#